data_4fe15ce2d75568dc928c9b9201f40ab8
#
_entry.id   4fe15ce2d75568dc928c9b9201f40ab8
#
_cell.length_a   1.000
_cell.length_b   1.000
_cell.length_c   1.000
_cell.angle_alpha   90.00
_cell.angle_beta   90.00
_cell.angle_gamma   90.00
#
_symmetry.space_group_name_H-M   'P 1'
#
loop_
_entity.id
_entity.type
_entity.pdbx_description
1 polymer ?
#
loop_
_entity_poly.entity_id
_entity_poly.type
_entity_poly.pdbx_seq_one_letter_code
_entity_poly.pdbx_strand_id
1 'polypeptide(L)'
;MSVLLSSGEDLGRGRTRVRGRGAVRGRGGVQRGRGGTAAAAVLPDPLVEPNMTAPTIPVFTGQPGLKVPVGGTKPTDYYRLYLSDDLVEHFVTETNRYASQTIVTIGPQKQFTRLKKWREADSPEMKKFIGLVLLTGLVTKPSIESYWSTLPILYTPIFSQIMPRNRFQALLRFWHCNDNSHEPARNSPNRDRLFKIRP
;
A
#
# COMPACT_ATOMS: atom_id res chain seq x y z
N MET A 1 32.72 33.91 -47.26
CA MET A 1 31.80 35.04 -47.56
C MET A 1 30.87 35.08 -46.40
N SER A 2 31.19 35.86 -45.35
CA SER A 2 30.71 37.27 -45.25
C SER A 2 29.20 37.27 -45.09
N VAL A 3 28.53 37.82 -44.13
CA VAL A 3 28.76 38.93 -43.22
C VAL A 3 27.47 39.14 -42.46
N LEU A 4 27.56 39.47 -41.22
CA LEU A 4 27.06 40.54 -40.36
C LEU A 4 25.63 40.44 -39.83
N LEU A 5 25.49 40.44 -38.48
CA LEU A 5 25.35 41.56 -37.56
C LEU A 5 23.97 42.25 -37.57
N SER A 6 23.33 42.30 -36.40
CA SER A 6 22.84 43.50 -35.71
C SER A 6 21.79 43.10 -34.71
N SER A 7 22.00 43.20 -33.41
CA SER A 7 21.92 44.35 -32.50
C SER A 7 20.53 44.93 -32.31
N GLY A 8 20.17 45.10 -31.05
CA GLY A 8 19.14 46.05 -30.55
C GLY A 8 18.39 45.44 -29.33
N GLU A 9 18.85 45.65 -28.08
CA GLU A 9 18.45 46.78 -27.20
C GLU A 9 16.92 46.83 -27.01
N ASP A 10 16.36 47.00 -25.89
CA ASP A 10 16.64 47.36 -24.47
C ASP A 10 15.26 47.75 -23.89
N LEU A 11 15.24 48.02 -22.59
CA LEU A 11 14.18 48.69 -21.83
C LEU A 11 12.98 47.81 -21.39
N GLY A 12 12.70 47.63 -20.15
CA GLY A 12 13.12 48.34 -18.96
C GLY A 12 11.92 48.44 -18.03
N ARG A 13 12.21 48.48 -16.73
CA ARG A 13 11.38 49.03 -15.64
C ARG A 13 10.14 48.20 -15.25
N GLY A 14 9.85 47.98 -14.01
CA GLY A 14 10.22 48.64 -12.78
C GLY A 14 9.53 48.00 -11.59
N ARG A 15 10.21 48.12 -10.52
CA ARG A 15 9.81 48.52 -9.16
C ARG A 15 8.39 48.10 -8.70
N THR A 16 8.32 47.34 -7.56
CA THR A 16 8.10 48.11 -6.30
C THR A 16 8.41 47.20 -5.08
N ARG A 17 9.29 47.70 -4.24
CA ARG A 17 9.47 47.28 -2.84
C ARG A 17 8.30 47.82 -2.03
N VAL A 18 7.72 46.97 -1.17
CA VAL A 18 7.04 47.45 0.01
C VAL A 18 7.68 46.82 1.25
N ARG A 19 8.41 47.67 1.95
CA ARG A 19 8.84 47.46 3.33
C ARG A 19 7.68 47.86 4.25
N GLY A 20 7.25 46.93 5.10
CA GLY A 20 6.42 47.20 6.26
C GLY A 20 7.15 46.77 7.52
N ARG A 21 7.75 47.77 8.22
CA ARG A 21 8.23 47.63 9.60
C ARG A 21 7.02 47.78 10.52
N GLY A 22 6.87 46.88 11.48
CA GLY A 22 5.96 47.09 12.61
C GLY A 22 6.49 46.29 13.81
N ALA A 23 7.30 46.96 14.61
CA ALA A 23 7.72 46.45 15.90
C ALA A 23 6.65 46.78 16.95
N VAL A 24 6.23 45.77 17.72
CA VAL A 24 5.61 46.02 19.03
C VAL A 24 6.22 45.06 20.05
N ARG A 25 6.93 45.68 20.98
CA ARG A 25 7.42 45.08 22.22
C ARG A 25 6.24 44.87 23.17
N GLY A 26 6.04 43.66 23.65
CA GLY A 26 5.22 43.31 24.79
C GLY A 26 5.98 42.40 25.73
N ARG A 27 6.66 42.96 26.74
CA ARG A 27 7.14 42.23 27.89
C ARG A 27 5.94 41.94 28.80
N GLY A 28 5.51 40.70 28.89
CA GLY A 28 4.62 40.20 29.93
C GLY A 28 5.34 39.12 30.72
N GLY A 29 5.75 39.40 31.93
CA GLY A 29 6.34 38.43 32.83
C GLY A 29 5.30 37.39 33.23
N VAL A 30 5.60 36.12 33.03
CA VAL A 30 4.79 35.00 33.52
C VAL A 30 5.40 34.51 34.83
N GLN A 31 4.66 34.74 35.88
CA GLN A 31 4.85 34.23 37.23
C GLN A 31 4.88 32.70 37.20
N ARG A 32 5.97 32.12 37.70
CA ARG A 32 6.07 30.67 37.96
C ARG A 32 5.19 30.33 39.15
N GLY A 33 3.99 29.82 38.88
CA GLY A 33 3.17 29.10 39.84
C GLY A 33 3.67 27.66 39.98
N ARG A 34 4.06 27.31 41.19
CA ARG A 34 4.38 25.93 41.61
C ARG A 34 3.09 25.10 41.65
N GLY A 35 3.18 23.89 41.06
CA GLY A 35 2.65 22.66 41.66
C GLY A 35 1.13 22.54 41.70
N GLY A 36 0.64 21.84 40.74
CA GLY A 36 -0.60 21.08 40.78
C GLY A 36 -0.47 19.99 39.70
N THR A 37 -0.32 18.73 40.12
CA THR A 37 -0.50 17.60 39.24
C THR A 37 -1.99 17.54 38.86
N ALA A 38 -2.36 18.34 37.88
CA ALA A 38 -3.64 18.15 37.22
C ALA A 38 -3.52 16.80 36.48
N ALA A 39 -4.27 15.82 36.95
CA ALA A 39 -4.49 14.62 36.19
C ALA A 39 -4.88 15.05 34.78
N ALA A 40 -4.11 14.65 33.78
CA ALA A 40 -4.42 14.89 32.40
C ALA A 40 -5.84 14.35 32.17
N ALA A 41 -6.79 15.22 31.92
CA ALA A 41 -8.12 14.81 31.52
C ALA A 41 -7.93 14.03 30.23
N VAL A 42 -8.13 12.72 30.29
CA VAL A 42 -8.19 11.85 29.11
C VAL A 42 -9.39 12.36 28.33
N LEU A 43 -9.10 13.07 27.23
CA LEU A 43 -10.14 13.49 26.30
C LEU A 43 -10.83 12.20 25.82
N PRO A 44 -12.17 12.11 25.87
CA PRO A 44 -12.88 10.95 25.35
C PRO A 44 -12.53 10.82 23.85
N ASP A 45 -12.20 9.61 23.43
CA ASP A 45 -11.99 9.31 22.03
C ASP A 45 -13.25 9.66 21.23
N PRO A 46 -13.19 10.62 20.28
CA PRO A 46 -14.37 11.07 19.54
C PRO A 46 -15.00 9.99 18.68
N LEU A 47 -14.37 8.81 18.57
CA LEU A 47 -14.89 7.66 17.83
C LEU A 47 -15.58 6.62 18.73
N VAL A 48 -15.58 6.82 20.04
CA VAL A 48 -16.26 5.92 20.98
C VAL A 48 -17.57 6.56 21.42
N GLU A 49 -18.67 6.12 20.86
CA GLU A 49 -20.02 6.46 21.36
C GLU A 49 -20.15 5.99 22.82
N PRO A 50 -20.54 6.89 23.77
CA PRO A 50 -20.53 6.59 25.20
C PRO A 50 -21.49 5.46 25.62
N ASN A 51 -22.33 4.97 24.72
CA ASN A 51 -23.32 3.91 24.96
C ASN A 51 -23.07 2.62 24.16
N MET A 52 -21.91 2.50 23.49
CA MET A 52 -21.58 1.21 22.89
C MET A 52 -21.16 0.22 23.97
N THR A 53 -22.06 -0.69 24.32
CA THR A 53 -21.71 -1.90 25.07
C THR A 53 -20.66 -2.64 24.25
N ALA A 54 -19.47 -2.81 24.80
CA ALA A 54 -18.42 -3.55 24.12
C ALA A 54 -18.97 -4.92 23.67
N PRO A 55 -18.77 -5.32 22.41
CA PRO A 55 -19.28 -6.60 21.93
C PRO A 55 -18.71 -7.72 22.81
N THR A 56 -19.58 -8.55 23.34
CA THR A 56 -19.17 -9.72 24.13
C THR A 56 -18.42 -10.66 23.20
N ILE A 57 -17.10 -10.69 23.33
CA ILE A 57 -16.27 -11.63 22.57
C ILE A 57 -16.48 -13.02 23.18
N PRO A 58 -16.99 -14.01 22.43
CA PRO A 58 -17.17 -15.35 22.95
C PRO A 58 -15.84 -15.93 23.40
N VAL A 59 -15.83 -16.55 24.56
CA VAL A 59 -14.62 -17.21 25.09
C VAL A 59 -14.23 -18.36 24.16
N PHE A 60 -12.94 -18.39 23.78
CA PHE A 60 -12.41 -19.49 22.98
C PHE A 60 -12.46 -20.80 23.78
N THR A 61 -13.27 -21.76 23.35
CA THR A 61 -13.44 -23.07 23.99
C THR A 61 -12.71 -24.20 23.26
N GLY A 62 -12.05 -23.89 22.12
CA GLY A 62 -11.31 -24.87 21.35
C GLY A 62 -9.97 -25.25 21.98
N GLN A 63 -9.42 -26.39 21.58
CA GLN A 63 -8.06 -26.79 21.94
C GLN A 63 -7.06 -25.85 21.25
N PRO A 64 -6.17 -25.17 22.00
CA PRO A 64 -5.13 -24.34 21.38
C PRO A 64 -4.07 -25.19 20.68
N GLY A 65 -3.39 -24.60 19.71
CA GLY A 65 -2.29 -25.23 19.00
C GLY A 65 -2.61 -25.62 17.56
N LEU A 66 -1.61 -26.14 16.89
CA LEU A 66 -1.70 -26.61 15.51
C LEU A 66 -2.64 -27.82 15.41
N LYS A 67 -3.60 -27.75 14.49
CA LYS A 67 -4.56 -28.86 14.23
C LYS A 67 -4.05 -29.85 13.18
N VAL A 68 -3.04 -29.45 12.43
CA VAL A 68 -2.44 -30.24 11.35
C VAL A 68 -0.99 -30.55 11.72
N PRO A 69 -0.55 -31.81 11.63
CA PRO A 69 0.84 -32.16 11.86
C PRO A 69 1.74 -31.49 10.81
N VAL A 70 2.85 -30.89 11.27
CA VAL A 70 3.86 -30.32 10.39
C VAL A 70 4.85 -31.42 10.02
N GLY A 71 5.10 -31.63 8.72
CA GLY A 71 5.98 -32.67 8.21
C GLY A 71 7.48 -32.42 8.44
N GLY A 72 7.85 -31.34 9.16
CA GLY A 72 9.25 -30.99 9.41
C GLY A 72 9.40 -29.87 10.46
N THR A 73 10.64 -29.44 10.67
CA THR A 73 11.00 -28.43 11.66
C THR A 73 11.49 -27.10 11.06
N LYS A 74 11.59 -27.04 9.73
CA LYS A 74 12.06 -25.83 9.02
C LYS A 74 10.96 -24.78 8.96
N PRO A 75 11.28 -23.47 8.99
CA PRO A 75 10.28 -22.41 8.79
C PRO A 75 9.45 -22.57 7.51
N THR A 76 10.03 -23.12 6.44
CA THR A 76 9.35 -23.42 5.18
C THR A 76 8.23 -24.43 5.31
N ASP A 77 8.34 -25.36 6.27
CA ASP A 77 7.33 -26.42 6.47
C ASP A 77 6.06 -25.80 7.07
N TYR A 78 6.23 -24.82 7.98
CA TYR A 78 5.13 -24.03 8.55
C TYR A 78 4.52 -23.08 7.51
N TYR A 79 5.35 -22.45 6.68
CA TYR A 79 4.89 -21.59 5.59
C TYR A 79 3.96 -22.34 4.62
N ARG A 80 4.32 -23.58 4.26
CA ARG A 80 3.54 -24.42 3.35
C ARG A 80 2.18 -24.84 3.87
N LEU A 81 1.95 -24.80 5.19
CA LEU A 81 0.61 -25.02 5.76
C LEU A 81 -0.39 -23.93 5.37
N TYR A 82 0.10 -22.70 5.17
CA TYR A 82 -0.74 -21.55 4.82
C TYR A 82 -0.71 -21.23 3.33
N LEU A 83 0.40 -21.47 2.68
CA LEU A 83 0.63 -21.21 1.26
C LEU A 83 1.10 -22.50 0.56
N SER A 84 0.14 -23.40 0.35
CA SER A 84 0.35 -24.62 -0.42
C SER A 84 0.59 -24.29 -1.90
N ASP A 85 1.18 -25.21 -2.63
CA ASP A 85 1.40 -25.04 -4.06
C ASP A 85 0.08 -24.92 -4.82
N ASP A 86 -0.95 -25.68 -4.43
CA ASP A 86 -2.30 -25.61 -5.00
C ASP A 86 -2.93 -24.22 -4.80
N LEU A 87 -2.76 -23.62 -3.61
CA LEU A 87 -3.25 -22.27 -3.33
C LEU A 87 -2.54 -21.21 -4.17
N VAL A 88 -1.24 -21.37 -4.39
CA VAL A 88 -0.47 -20.49 -5.28
C VAL A 88 -0.95 -20.61 -6.72
N GLU A 89 -1.20 -21.80 -7.21
CA GLU A 89 -1.74 -22.04 -8.55
C GLU A 89 -3.15 -21.45 -8.71
N HIS A 90 -3.97 -21.57 -7.67
CA HIS A 90 -5.27 -20.90 -7.63
C HIS A 90 -5.12 -19.37 -7.77
N PHE A 91 -4.22 -18.75 -7.00
CA PHE A 91 -3.94 -17.32 -7.14
C PHE A 91 -3.44 -16.92 -8.53
N VAL A 92 -2.62 -17.74 -9.15
CA VAL A 92 -2.16 -17.54 -10.54
C VAL A 92 -3.35 -17.52 -11.49
N THR A 93 -4.22 -18.53 -11.39
CA THR A 93 -5.39 -18.67 -12.25
C THR A 93 -6.34 -17.48 -12.12
N GLU A 94 -6.70 -17.11 -10.88
CA GLU A 94 -7.62 -16.01 -10.63
C GLU A 94 -7.03 -14.64 -10.99
N THR A 95 -5.73 -14.45 -10.75
CA THR A 95 -5.03 -13.22 -11.13
C THR A 95 -4.98 -13.04 -12.65
N ASN A 96 -4.66 -14.10 -13.39
CA ASN A 96 -4.63 -14.07 -14.86
C ASN A 96 -6.03 -13.87 -15.44
N ARG A 97 -7.05 -14.54 -14.88
CA ARG A 97 -8.46 -14.35 -15.25
C ARG A 97 -8.88 -12.90 -15.06
N TYR A 98 -8.67 -12.33 -13.88
CA TYR A 98 -9.04 -10.95 -13.58
C TYR A 98 -8.29 -9.94 -14.45
N ALA A 99 -7.01 -10.15 -14.72
CA ALA A 99 -6.22 -9.32 -15.62
C ALA A 99 -6.82 -9.32 -17.03
N SER A 100 -7.15 -10.48 -17.58
CA SER A 100 -7.75 -10.63 -18.90
C SER A 100 -9.11 -9.94 -18.98
N GLN A 101 -9.99 -10.16 -17.99
CA GLN A 101 -11.28 -9.49 -17.90
C GLN A 101 -11.14 -7.95 -17.87
N THR A 102 -10.21 -7.46 -17.06
CA THR A 102 -9.97 -6.01 -16.91
C THR A 102 -9.39 -5.40 -18.17
N ILE A 103 -8.46 -6.07 -18.86
CA ILE A 103 -7.85 -5.59 -20.10
C ILE A 103 -8.90 -5.49 -21.21
N VAL A 104 -9.77 -6.49 -21.32
CA VAL A 104 -10.88 -6.49 -22.29
C VAL A 104 -11.85 -5.34 -22.02
N THR A 105 -12.22 -5.13 -20.77
CA THR A 105 -13.17 -4.07 -20.36
C THR A 105 -12.63 -2.66 -20.64
N ILE A 106 -11.31 -2.44 -20.45
CA ILE A 106 -10.69 -1.12 -20.67
C ILE A 106 -10.65 -0.75 -22.16
N GLY A 107 -10.71 -1.75 -23.06
CA GLY A 107 -10.73 -1.55 -24.50
C GLY A 107 -9.49 -0.87 -25.11
N PRO A 108 -9.49 -0.57 -26.41
CA PRO A 108 -8.31 -0.08 -27.15
C PRO A 108 -7.95 1.39 -26.88
N GLN A 109 -8.76 2.14 -26.14
CA GLN A 109 -8.69 3.60 -26.05
C GLN A 109 -7.44 4.17 -25.38
N LYS A 110 -6.64 3.40 -24.66
CA LYS A 110 -5.43 3.91 -24.01
C LYS A 110 -4.17 3.23 -24.55
N GLN A 111 -3.67 3.75 -25.65
CA GLN A 111 -2.52 3.21 -26.38
C GLN A 111 -1.23 3.10 -25.56
N PHE A 112 -1.09 3.86 -24.48
CA PHE A 112 0.11 3.93 -23.63
C PHE A 112 -0.05 3.32 -22.23
N THR A 113 -1.08 2.52 -21.96
CA THR A 113 -1.24 1.93 -20.63
C THR A 113 -0.23 0.78 -20.43
N ARG A 114 0.44 0.79 -19.26
CA ARG A 114 1.30 -0.32 -18.81
C ARG A 114 0.57 -1.67 -18.81
N LEU A 115 -0.77 -1.65 -18.82
CA LEU A 115 -1.66 -2.81 -18.87
C LEU A 115 -1.54 -3.61 -20.17
N LYS A 116 -1.22 -2.96 -21.30
CA LYS A 116 -0.97 -3.65 -22.59
C LYS A 116 0.29 -4.54 -22.56
N LYS A 117 1.18 -4.32 -21.61
CA LYS A 117 2.38 -5.14 -21.39
C LYS A 117 2.16 -6.26 -20.37
N TRP A 118 0.89 -6.54 -20.03
CA TRP A 118 0.59 -7.68 -19.18
C TRP A 118 1.03 -8.97 -19.88
N ARG A 119 1.70 -9.79 -19.14
CA ARG A 119 1.96 -11.20 -19.45
C ARG A 119 1.38 -12.05 -18.33
N GLU A 120 0.91 -13.21 -18.65
CA GLU A 120 0.40 -14.11 -17.63
C GLU A 120 1.46 -14.40 -16.57
N ALA A 121 1.00 -14.50 -15.33
CA ALA A 121 1.84 -14.89 -14.21
C ALA A 121 1.94 -16.43 -14.15
N ASP A 122 3.07 -16.91 -13.67
CA ASP A 122 3.28 -18.32 -13.36
C ASP A 122 3.49 -18.53 -11.85
N SER A 123 3.45 -19.79 -11.40
CA SER A 123 3.60 -20.14 -9.99
C SER A 123 4.94 -19.71 -9.38
N PRO A 124 6.10 -19.86 -10.05
CA PRO A 124 7.37 -19.35 -9.57
C PRO A 124 7.37 -17.81 -9.39
N GLU A 125 6.78 -17.08 -10.31
CA GLU A 125 6.69 -15.62 -10.23
C GLU A 125 5.73 -15.19 -9.11
N MET A 126 4.59 -15.87 -8.97
CA MET A 126 3.64 -15.61 -7.89
C MET A 126 4.26 -15.83 -6.51
N LYS A 127 5.05 -16.88 -6.32
CA LYS A 127 5.81 -17.12 -5.09
C LYS A 127 6.79 -16.00 -4.79
N LYS A 128 7.52 -15.50 -5.80
CA LYS A 128 8.41 -14.34 -5.66
C LYS A 128 7.64 -13.08 -5.28
N PHE A 129 6.49 -12.84 -5.91
CA PHE A 129 5.62 -11.71 -5.61
C PHE A 129 5.12 -11.75 -4.16
N ILE A 130 4.57 -12.88 -3.70
CA ILE A 130 4.11 -13.06 -2.32
C ILE A 130 5.27 -12.88 -1.34
N GLY A 131 6.44 -13.42 -1.63
CA GLY A 131 7.64 -13.23 -0.82
C GLY A 131 8.03 -11.75 -0.67
N LEU A 132 7.96 -10.98 -1.76
CA LEU A 132 8.20 -9.53 -1.70
C LEU A 132 7.13 -8.79 -0.89
N VAL A 133 5.85 -9.18 -1.01
CA VAL A 133 4.75 -8.61 -0.20
C VAL A 133 5.02 -8.86 1.29
N LEU A 134 5.37 -10.07 1.68
CA LEU A 134 5.72 -10.39 3.07
C LEU A 134 6.95 -9.59 3.56
N LEU A 135 7.94 -9.41 2.69
CA LEU A 135 9.14 -8.63 3.00
C LEU A 135 8.83 -7.15 3.26
N THR A 136 7.78 -6.58 2.65
CA THR A 136 7.34 -5.20 2.95
C THR A 136 6.88 -5.04 4.40
N GLY A 137 6.42 -6.09 5.03
CA GLY A 137 6.06 -6.09 6.45
C GLY A 137 7.27 -6.02 7.40
N LEU A 138 8.43 -6.53 6.95
CA LEU A 138 9.68 -6.47 7.71
C LEU A 138 10.46 -5.18 7.47
N VAL A 139 10.42 -4.66 6.24
CA VAL A 139 11.12 -3.44 5.83
C VAL A 139 10.09 -2.40 5.46
N THR A 140 9.77 -1.50 6.37
CA THR A 140 8.77 -0.44 6.14
C THR A 140 9.39 0.74 5.38
N LYS A 141 8.74 1.17 4.30
CA LYS A 141 9.15 2.32 3.48
C LYS A 141 7.97 3.27 3.24
N PRO A 142 8.24 4.56 2.96
CA PRO A 142 7.19 5.58 2.84
C PRO A 142 6.24 5.34 1.65
N SER A 143 6.70 4.67 0.60
CA SER A 143 5.86 4.33 -0.56
C SER A 143 6.32 3.03 -1.21
N ILE A 144 5.45 2.43 -2.03
CA ILE A 144 5.76 1.20 -2.78
C ILE A 144 6.94 1.43 -3.74
N GLU A 145 7.01 2.60 -4.36
CA GLU A 145 8.11 2.96 -5.27
C GLU A 145 9.47 2.99 -4.57
N SER A 146 9.48 3.34 -3.29
CA SER A 146 10.70 3.46 -2.49
C SER A 146 11.43 2.14 -2.29
N TYR A 147 10.77 0.99 -2.45
CA TYR A 147 11.43 -0.33 -2.40
C TYR A 147 12.41 -0.56 -3.56
N TRP A 148 12.22 0.15 -4.69
CA TRP A 148 13.10 0.11 -5.85
C TRP A 148 13.98 1.36 -5.97
N SER A 149 14.07 2.16 -4.90
CA SER A 149 14.91 3.36 -4.89
C SER A 149 16.39 2.97 -4.91
N THR A 150 17.18 3.73 -5.68
CA THR A 150 18.64 3.65 -5.71
C THR A 150 19.31 4.65 -4.76
N LEU A 151 18.52 5.50 -4.09
CA LEU A 151 19.03 6.43 -3.08
C LEU A 151 19.62 5.64 -1.90
N PRO A 152 20.85 5.92 -1.45
CA PRO A 152 21.52 5.13 -0.41
C PRO A 152 20.69 4.94 0.86
N ILE A 153 19.99 5.98 1.32
CA ILE A 153 19.16 5.95 2.52
C ILE A 153 17.93 5.04 2.39
N LEU A 154 17.47 4.79 1.15
CA LEU A 154 16.30 3.96 0.85
C LEU A 154 16.68 2.65 0.15
N TYR A 155 17.96 2.45 -0.14
CA TYR A 155 18.40 1.34 -0.97
C TYR A 155 18.16 -0.02 -0.31
N THR A 156 17.39 -0.87 -0.98
CA THR A 156 17.14 -2.25 -0.56
C THR A 156 17.18 -3.13 -1.80
N PRO A 157 18.38 -3.65 -2.16
CA PRO A 157 18.64 -4.27 -3.46
C PRO A 157 17.78 -5.50 -3.75
N ILE A 158 17.36 -6.23 -2.72
CA ILE A 158 16.60 -7.48 -2.88
C ILE A 158 15.34 -7.32 -3.73
N PHE A 159 14.64 -6.18 -3.62
CA PHE A 159 13.42 -5.96 -4.40
C PHE A 159 13.70 -5.90 -5.89
N SER A 160 14.71 -5.10 -6.29
CA SER A 160 15.09 -4.96 -7.69
C SER A 160 15.73 -6.22 -8.28
N GLN A 161 16.42 -7.02 -7.46
CA GLN A 161 17.03 -8.29 -7.85
C GLN A 161 15.99 -9.38 -8.13
N ILE A 162 14.90 -9.41 -7.35
CA ILE A 162 13.86 -10.45 -7.48
C ILE A 162 12.88 -10.12 -8.59
N MET A 163 12.40 -8.85 -8.66
CA MET A 163 11.36 -8.46 -9.62
C MET A 163 11.45 -6.98 -9.98
N PRO A 164 11.24 -6.59 -11.27
CA PRO A 164 11.13 -5.21 -11.68
C PRO A 164 9.90 -4.52 -11.04
N ARG A 165 10.04 -3.24 -10.63
CA ARG A 165 8.97 -2.45 -10.02
C ARG A 165 7.64 -2.50 -10.79
N ASN A 166 7.72 -2.29 -12.11
CA ASN A 166 6.50 -2.25 -12.93
C ASN A 166 5.76 -3.59 -12.94
N ARG A 167 6.51 -4.72 -12.87
CA ARG A 167 5.91 -6.04 -12.81
C ARG A 167 5.27 -6.30 -11.45
N PHE A 168 5.94 -5.93 -10.37
CA PHE A 168 5.37 -6.01 -9.02
C PHE A 168 4.07 -5.22 -8.90
N GLN A 169 4.06 -3.96 -9.38
CA GLN A 169 2.86 -3.11 -9.37
C GLN A 169 1.73 -3.68 -10.25
N ALA A 170 2.06 -4.33 -11.36
CA ALA A 170 1.06 -4.98 -12.21
C ALA A 170 0.44 -6.19 -11.51
N LEU A 171 1.25 -7.05 -10.90
CA LEU A 171 0.76 -8.17 -10.09
C LEU A 171 -0.07 -7.69 -8.91
N LEU A 172 0.39 -6.69 -8.17
CA LEU A 172 -0.36 -6.11 -7.04
C LEU A 172 -1.74 -5.57 -7.46
N ARG A 173 -1.82 -4.98 -8.65
CA ARG A 173 -3.07 -4.46 -9.20
C ARG A 173 -4.06 -5.56 -9.57
N PHE A 174 -3.57 -6.66 -10.11
CA PHE A 174 -4.41 -7.73 -10.61
C PHE A 174 -4.55 -8.91 -9.64
N TRP A 175 -3.83 -8.91 -8.56
CA TRP A 175 -3.89 -9.99 -7.59
C TRP A 175 -5.31 -10.22 -7.11
N HIS A 176 -5.81 -11.43 -7.38
CA HIS A 176 -7.15 -11.87 -7.06
C HIS A 176 -7.12 -13.26 -6.47
N CYS A 177 -8.06 -13.51 -5.54
CA CYS A 177 -8.18 -14.80 -4.85
C CYS A 177 -9.45 -15.55 -5.27
N ASN A 178 -10.39 -14.89 -5.98
CA ASN A 178 -11.64 -15.52 -6.38
C ASN A 178 -12.23 -14.85 -7.62
N ASP A 179 -13.10 -15.56 -8.36
CA ASP A 179 -13.79 -15.01 -9.53
C ASP A 179 -14.91 -14.05 -9.14
N ASN A 180 -14.74 -12.78 -9.47
CA ASN A 180 -15.75 -11.74 -9.22
C ASN A 180 -17.09 -11.99 -9.93
N SER A 181 -17.13 -12.81 -10.98
CA SER A 181 -18.37 -13.12 -11.69
C SER A 181 -19.35 -13.94 -10.83
N HIS A 182 -18.85 -14.65 -9.85
CA HIS A 182 -19.63 -15.44 -8.90
C HIS A 182 -19.96 -14.68 -7.61
N GLU A 183 -19.56 -13.40 -7.49
CA GLU A 183 -19.85 -12.62 -6.28
C GLU A 183 -21.38 -12.42 -6.13
N PRO A 184 -22.01 -12.86 -5.03
CA PRO A 184 -23.42 -12.64 -4.79
C PRO A 184 -23.76 -11.14 -4.74
N ALA A 185 -24.96 -10.77 -5.20
CA ALA A 185 -25.42 -9.39 -5.15
C ALA A 185 -25.30 -8.80 -3.72
N ARG A 186 -25.00 -7.49 -3.66
CA ARG A 186 -24.70 -6.79 -2.40
C ARG A 186 -25.78 -6.94 -1.33
N ASN A 187 -27.04 -7.08 -1.76
CA ASN A 187 -28.22 -7.21 -0.90
C ASN A 187 -28.69 -8.66 -0.70
N SER A 188 -27.90 -9.64 -1.18
CA SER A 188 -28.24 -11.05 -0.97
C SER A 188 -28.10 -11.42 0.52
N PRO A 189 -29.10 -12.09 1.15
CA PRO A 189 -29.01 -12.54 2.52
C PRO A 189 -27.89 -13.55 2.77
N ASN A 190 -27.51 -14.30 1.73
CA ASN A 190 -26.46 -15.31 1.78
C ASN A 190 -25.10 -14.79 1.30
N ARG A 191 -24.88 -13.46 1.24
CA ARG A 191 -23.62 -12.89 0.81
C ARG A 191 -22.51 -13.18 1.82
N ASP A 192 -21.52 -13.95 1.42
CA ASP A 192 -20.28 -14.10 2.18
C ASP A 192 -19.44 -12.81 2.05
N ARG A 193 -19.20 -12.15 3.19
CA ARG A 193 -18.35 -10.95 3.23
C ARG A 193 -16.88 -11.24 2.93
N LEU A 194 -16.47 -12.49 3.10
CA LEU A 194 -15.11 -12.96 2.84
C LEU A 194 -14.94 -13.57 1.45
N PHE A 195 -15.99 -13.54 0.61
CA PHE A 195 -15.99 -14.13 -0.73
C PHE A 195 -14.74 -13.81 -1.53
N LYS A 196 -14.27 -12.54 -1.47
CA LYS A 196 -13.11 -12.10 -2.26
C LYS A 196 -11.76 -12.66 -1.81
N ILE A 197 -11.67 -13.18 -0.60
CA ILE A 197 -10.43 -13.70 -0.01
C ILE A 197 -10.52 -15.17 0.35
N ARG A 198 -11.68 -15.78 0.22
CA ARG A 198 -11.88 -17.20 0.44
C ARG A 198 -11.87 -17.91 -0.91
N PRO A 199 -10.82 -18.71 -1.20
CA PRO A 199 -10.75 -19.51 -2.42
C PRO A 199 -11.79 -20.62 -2.47
#